data_282e066e9bc0e99e866b6c0712e208ec
#
_entry.id   282e066e9bc0e99e866b6c0712e208ec
#
_cell.length_a   1.000
_cell.length_b   1.000
_cell.length_c   1.000
_cell.angle_alpha   90.00
_cell.angle_beta   90.00
_cell.angle_gamma   90.00
#
_symmetry.space_group_name_H-M   'P 1'
#
loop_
_entity.id
_entity.type
_entity.pdbx_description
1 polymer ?
#
loop_
_entity_poly.entity_id
_entity_poly.type
_entity_poly.pdbx_seq_one_letter_code
_entity_poly.pdbx_strand_id
1 'polypeptide(L)' 'MTRFNMFTDEELDVMESAFCNEGLTYLVDEIRRERRYRESR' A
#
# COMPACT_ATOMS: atom_id res chain seq x y z
N MET A 1 3.92 7.72 -7.90
CA MET A 1 2.86 7.97 -6.90
C MET A 1 1.62 7.16 -7.26
N THR A 2 0.99 6.53 -6.29
CA THR A 2 -0.17 5.69 -6.52
C THR A 2 -1.44 6.33 -5.96
N ARG A 3 -2.58 5.64 -6.14
CA ARG A 3 -3.84 6.09 -5.56
C ARG A 3 -3.81 6.15 -4.04
N PHE A 4 -2.80 5.57 -3.42
CA PHE A 4 -2.66 5.50 -1.96
C PHE A 4 -1.78 6.61 -1.41
N ASN A 5 -1.49 7.63 -2.19
CA ASN A 5 -0.55 8.68 -1.78
C ASN A 5 -1.05 9.54 -0.61
N MET A 6 -2.35 9.52 -0.34
CA MET A 6 -2.94 10.32 0.72
C MET A 6 -3.06 9.58 2.06
N PHE A 7 -2.66 8.33 2.09
CA PHE A 7 -2.75 7.52 3.30
C PHE A 7 -1.42 7.54 4.05
N THR A 8 -1.49 7.42 5.37
CA THR A 8 -0.27 7.32 6.18
C THR A 8 0.33 5.91 6.04
N ASP A 9 1.59 5.78 6.43
CA ASP A 9 2.28 4.49 6.38
C ASP A 9 1.56 3.45 7.26
N GLU A 10 1.07 3.89 8.40
CA GLU A 10 0.34 3.03 9.31
C GLU A 10 -0.96 2.53 8.68
N GLU A 11 -1.68 3.44 8.01
CA GLU A 11 -2.89 3.07 7.30
C GLU A 11 -2.60 2.07 6.18
N LEU A 12 -1.52 2.31 5.44
CA LEU A 12 -1.13 1.41 4.35
C LEU A 12 -0.81 0.02 4.87
N ASP A 13 -0.20 -0.07 6.04
CA ASP A 13 0.14 -1.36 6.64
C ASP A 13 -1.13 -2.16 6.94
N VAL A 14 -2.11 -1.53 7.56
CA VAL A 14 -3.38 -2.17 7.89
C VAL A 14 -4.12 -2.56 6.61
N MET A 15 -4.14 -1.67 5.63
CA MET A 15 -4.83 -1.92 4.37
C MET A 15 -4.18 -3.06 3.60
N GLU A 16 -2.86 -3.12 3.60
CA GLU A 16 -2.15 -4.20 2.91
C GLU A 16 -2.55 -5.55 3.50
N SER A 17 -2.59 -5.64 4.81
CA SER A 17 -2.98 -6.87 5.48
C SER A 17 -4.41 -7.28 5.13
N ALA A 18 -5.33 -6.31 5.16
CA ALA A 18 -6.73 -6.56 4.84
C ALA A 18 -6.91 -7.02 3.40
N PHE A 19 -6.26 -6.34 2.46
CA PHE A 19 -6.36 -6.70 1.04
C PHE A 19 -5.73 -8.06 0.76
N CYS A 20 -4.65 -8.38 1.47
CA CYS A 20 -4.01 -9.68 1.34
C CYS A 20 -4.98 -10.79 1.76
N ASN A 21 -5.69 -10.59 2.86
CA ASN A 21 -6.69 -11.55 3.33
C ASN A 21 -7.83 -11.73 2.35
N GLU A 22 -8.18 -10.67 1.62
CA GLU A 22 -9.26 -10.72 0.63
C GLU A 22 -8.81 -11.23 -0.73
N GLY A 23 -7.52 -11.45 -0.90
CA GLY A 23 -6.96 -11.92 -2.16
C GLY A 23 -6.85 -10.82 -3.22
N LEU A 24 -6.88 -9.56 -2.80
CA LEU A 24 -6.81 -8.42 -3.72
C LEU A 24 -5.36 -8.06 -4.00
N THR A 25 -4.65 -8.94 -4.70
CA THR A 25 -3.21 -8.82 -4.89
C THR A 25 -2.80 -7.57 -5.65
N TYR A 26 -3.63 -7.12 -6.59
CA TYR A 26 -3.30 -5.91 -7.34
C TYR A 26 -3.26 -4.68 -6.44
N LEU A 27 -4.11 -4.62 -5.43
CA LEU A 27 -4.08 -3.51 -4.47
C LEU A 27 -2.89 -3.62 -3.53
N VAL A 28 -2.55 -4.83 -3.13
CA VAL A 28 -1.35 -5.06 -2.31
C VAL A 28 -0.10 -4.59 -3.06
N ASP A 29 -0.01 -4.89 -4.35
CA ASP A 29 1.11 -4.44 -5.17
C ASP A 29 1.20 -2.92 -5.21
N GLU A 30 0.08 -2.25 -5.38
CA GLU A 30 0.08 -0.78 -5.42
C GLU A 30 0.53 -0.17 -4.09
N ILE A 31 0.08 -0.75 -2.99
CA ILE A 31 0.48 -0.28 -1.67
C ILE A 31 1.99 -0.44 -1.49
N ARG A 32 2.53 -1.56 -1.92
CA ARG A 32 3.98 -1.81 -1.83
C ARG A 32 4.76 -0.81 -2.67
N ARG A 33 4.26 -0.48 -3.85
CA ARG A 33 4.90 0.52 -4.72
C ARG A 33 4.90 1.89 -4.07
N GLU A 34 3.78 2.26 -3.43
CA GLU A 34 3.71 3.53 -2.73
C GLU A 34 4.72 3.59 -1.59
N ARG A 35 4.83 2.53 -0.81
CA ARG A 35 5.75 2.47 0.31
C ARG A 35 7.20 2.55 -0.17
N ARG A 36 7.51 1.85 -1.26
CA ARG A 36 8.85 1.91 -1.85
C ARG A 36 9.17 3.31 -2.33
N TYR A 37 8.21 3.98 -2.95
CA TYR A 37 8.40 5.36 -3.41
C TYR A 37 8.76 6.28 -2.23
N ARG A 38 8.09 6.10 -1.11
CA ARG A 38 8.35 6.90 0.08
C ARG A 38 9.74 6.63 0.66
N GLU A 39 10.16 5.38 0.62
CA GLU A 39 11.47 4.99 1.14
C GLU A 39 12.61 5.54 0.30
N SER A 40 12.41 5.66 -1.01
CA SER A 40 13.50 6.07 -1.91
C SER A 40 13.69 7.58 -1.98
N ARG A 41 12.95 8.37 -1.27
CA ARG A 41 13.12 9.83 -1.26
C ARG A 41 14.19 10.30 -0.31
#